data_06b140cac40f0b09d7f710203956443b
#
_entry.id   06b140cac40f0b09d7f710203956443b
#
_cell.length_a   1.000
_cell.length_b   1.000
_cell.length_c   1.000
_cell.angle_alpha   90.00
_cell.angle_beta   90.00
_cell.angle_gamma   90.00
#
_symmetry.space_group_name_H-M   'P 1'
#
loop_
_entity.id
_entity.type
_entity.pdbx_description
1 polymer ?
#
loop_
_entity_poly.entity_id
_entity_poly.type
_entity_poly.pdbx_seq_one_letter_code
_entity_poly.pdbx_strand_id
1 'polypeptide(L)'
;MRRKSVNTKNKDKDTLGIIGLGYVGLPLALSFSKKMRVVAFDKKKSRINELRKGHDTNYEVSKKNLKVNNKLFFTNDAKNLSKCNIFIITVPTPIKFNNF
;
A
#
# COMPACT_ATOMS: atom_id res chain seq x y z
N MET A 1 19.40 -18.28 -19.62
CA MET A 1 19.41 -18.08 -18.93
C MET A 1 18.60 -18.32 -17.95
N ARG A 2 18.65 -18.57 -17.32
CA ARG A 2 17.97 -18.82 -16.41
C ARG A 2 17.30 -17.85 -15.74
N ARG A 3 17.44 -16.81 -16.08
CA ARG A 3 16.90 -15.79 -15.52
C ARG A 3 15.45 -15.90 -15.45
N LYS A 4 14.79 -16.45 -16.38
CA LYS A 4 13.45 -16.53 -16.34
C LYS A 4 12.96 -17.33 -15.23
N SER A 5 13.47 -18.44 -14.93
CA SER A 5 12.95 -19.24 -13.87
C SER A 5 13.19 -18.58 -12.55
N VAL A 6 14.24 -17.83 -12.45
CA VAL A 6 14.53 -17.14 -11.23
C VAL A 6 13.44 -16.13 -10.96
N ASN A 7 13.03 -15.43 -11.99
CA ASN A 7 12.01 -14.42 -11.84
C ASN A 7 10.68 -15.03 -11.43
N THR A 8 10.38 -16.19 -11.93
CA THR A 8 9.13 -16.82 -11.60
C THR A 8 9.08 -17.16 -10.14
N LYS A 9 10.17 -17.64 -9.60
CA LYS A 9 10.22 -17.94 -8.21
C LYS A 9 10.19 -16.70 -7.37
N ASN A 10 10.91 -15.71 -7.73
CA ASN A 10 10.98 -14.51 -6.97
C ASN A 10 9.68 -13.74 -6.96
N LYS A 11 8.87 -13.97 -7.97
CA LYS A 11 7.62 -13.31 -8.04
C LYS A 11 6.77 -13.54 -6.81
N ASP A 12 6.80 -14.73 -6.27
CA ASP A 12 6.02 -15.06 -5.10
C ASP A 12 6.57 -14.39 -3.86
N LYS A 13 7.79 -13.94 -3.92
CA LYS A 13 8.42 -13.32 -2.79
C LYS A 13 8.43 -11.81 -2.87
N ASP A 14 7.97 -11.26 -3.98
CA ASP A 14 7.94 -9.82 -4.12
C ASP A 14 6.93 -9.25 -3.15
N THR A 15 7.31 -8.16 -2.52
CA THR A 15 6.43 -7.45 -1.61
C THR A 15 6.45 -5.99 -1.99
N LEU A 16 5.27 -5.46 -2.19
CA LEU A 16 5.12 -4.08 -2.61
C LEU A 16 4.86 -3.19 -1.42
N GLY A 17 5.58 -2.10 -1.32
CA GLY A 17 5.32 -1.10 -0.30
C GLY A 17 4.61 0.08 -0.94
N ILE A 18 3.44 0.43 -0.44
CA ILE A 18 2.74 1.62 -0.89
C ILE A 18 2.85 2.65 0.21
N ILE A 19 3.41 3.79 -0.11
CA ILE A 19 3.62 4.85 0.87
C ILE A 19 2.64 5.97 0.62
N GLY A 20 1.74 6.17 1.55
CA GLY A 20 0.67 7.15 1.43
C GLY A 20 -0.64 6.47 1.08
N LEU A 21 -1.61 6.56 1.97
CA LEU A 21 -2.87 5.87 1.79
C LEU A 21 -4.04 6.84 1.71
N GLY A 22 -3.94 7.73 0.74
CA GLY A 22 -5.01 8.67 0.47
C GLY A 22 -5.80 8.20 -0.74
N TYR A 23 -6.23 9.15 -1.55
CA TYR A 23 -7.07 8.86 -2.70
C TYR A 23 -6.43 7.94 -3.73
N VAL A 24 -5.14 7.99 -3.86
CA VAL A 24 -4.45 7.18 -4.85
C VAL A 24 -3.89 5.91 -4.23
N GLY A 25 -3.26 6.05 -3.08
CA GLY A 25 -2.54 4.92 -2.49
C GLY A 25 -3.42 3.79 -2.01
N LEU A 26 -4.55 4.11 -1.40
CA LEU A 26 -5.40 3.07 -0.87
C LEU A 26 -5.99 2.18 -1.98
N PRO A 27 -6.57 2.75 -3.03
CA PRO A 27 -7.08 1.90 -4.10
C PRO A 27 -5.99 1.05 -4.74
N LEU A 28 -4.78 1.60 -4.87
CA LEU A 28 -3.68 0.83 -5.42
C LEU A 28 -3.31 -0.33 -4.50
N ALA A 29 -3.25 -0.07 -3.19
CA ALA A 29 -2.89 -1.12 -2.25
C ALA A 29 -3.90 -2.26 -2.32
N LEU A 30 -5.17 -1.93 -2.40
CA LEU A 30 -6.19 -2.96 -2.47
C LEU A 30 -6.10 -3.74 -3.77
N SER A 31 -5.86 -3.04 -4.86
CA SER A 31 -5.79 -3.68 -6.16
C SER A 31 -4.60 -4.64 -6.24
N PHE A 32 -3.43 -4.18 -5.84
CA PHE A 32 -2.25 -5.02 -5.91
C PHE A 32 -2.29 -6.18 -4.92
N SER A 33 -2.97 -6.01 -3.80
CA SER A 33 -3.01 -7.07 -2.80
C SER A 33 -3.76 -8.31 -3.29
N LYS A 34 -4.45 -8.19 -4.39
CA LYS A 34 -5.12 -9.35 -4.97
C LYS A 34 -4.11 -10.28 -5.60
N LYS A 35 -2.95 -9.76 -5.95
CA LYS A 35 -1.94 -10.57 -6.63
C LYS A 35 -0.62 -10.72 -5.91
N MET A 36 -0.34 -9.87 -4.96
CA MET A 36 0.96 -9.94 -4.30
C MET A 36 0.86 -9.36 -2.90
N ARG A 37 1.88 -9.57 -2.10
CA ARG A 37 1.90 -9.03 -0.76
C ARG A 37 2.11 -7.53 -0.81
N VAL A 38 1.34 -6.82 -0.02
CA VAL A 38 1.40 -5.36 0.01
C VAL A 38 1.52 -4.90 1.45
N VAL A 39 2.52 -4.06 1.70
CA VAL A 39 2.63 -3.35 2.97
C VAL A 39 2.16 -1.94 2.66
N ALA A 40 1.03 -1.56 3.22
CA ALA A 40 0.42 -0.28 2.97
C ALA A 40 0.70 0.64 4.14
N PHE A 41 1.56 1.59 3.90
CA PHE A 41 2.07 2.48 4.94
C PHE A 41 1.52 3.89 4.87
N ASP A 42 1.14 4.42 6.01
CA ASP A 42 0.85 5.84 6.13
C ASP A 42 1.35 6.26 7.51
N LYS A 43 2.00 7.39 7.58
CA LYS A 43 2.54 7.82 8.85
C LYS A 43 1.45 8.26 9.81
N LYS A 44 0.27 8.53 9.33
CA LYS A 44 -0.81 8.96 10.17
C LYS A 44 -1.45 7.77 10.86
N LYS A 45 -1.21 7.67 12.14
CA LYS A 45 -1.72 6.55 12.92
C LYS A 45 -3.23 6.42 12.86
N SER A 46 -3.95 7.54 12.90
CA SER A 46 -5.40 7.48 12.87
C SER A 46 -5.89 6.90 11.55
N ARG A 47 -5.19 7.17 10.46
CA ARG A 47 -5.56 6.62 9.17
C ARG A 47 -5.42 5.10 9.17
N ILE A 48 -4.33 4.62 9.74
CA ILE A 48 -4.10 3.18 9.80
C ILE A 48 -5.14 2.51 10.68
N ASN A 49 -5.47 3.14 11.80
CA ASN A 49 -6.45 2.56 12.70
C ASN A 49 -7.81 2.43 12.04
N GLU A 50 -8.23 3.45 11.30
CA GLU A 50 -9.52 3.39 10.65
C GLU A 50 -9.52 2.33 9.54
N LEU A 51 -8.45 2.22 8.79
CA LEU A 51 -8.37 1.23 7.73
C LEU A 51 -8.36 -0.19 8.26
N ARG A 52 -7.71 -0.40 9.38
CA ARG A 52 -7.71 -1.72 10.00
C ARG A 52 -9.09 -2.11 10.47
N LYS A 53 -9.94 -1.13 10.75
CA LYS A 53 -11.30 -1.40 11.16
C LYS A 53 -12.24 -1.50 9.96
N GLY A 54 -11.71 -1.40 8.77
CA GLY A 54 -12.53 -1.50 7.57
C GLY A 54 -13.28 -0.22 7.25
N HIS A 55 -12.73 0.91 7.64
CA HIS A 55 -13.39 2.19 7.42
C HIS A 55 -12.48 3.14 6.65
N ASP A 56 -13.03 3.79 5.64
CA ASP A 56 -12.28 4.76 4.86
C ASP A 56 -13.01 6.10 4.88
N THR A 57 -12.50 7.04 5.67
CA THR A 57 -13.15 8.33 5.82
C THR A 57 -13.12 9.16 4.55
N ASN A 58 -12.25 8.81 3.60
CA ASN A 58 -12.21 9.52 2.33
C ASN A 58 -13.27 9.00 1.38
N TYR A 59 -13.96 7.94 1.76
CA TYR A 59 -15.01 7.33 0.96
C TYR A 59 -14.57 6.91 -0.44
N GLU A 60 -13.29 6.64 -0.59
CA GLU A 60 -12.78 6.16 -1.87
C GLU A 60 -13.07 4.70 -2.09
N VAL A 61 -13.18 3.97 -1.00
CA VAL A 61 -13.37 2.54 -1.06
C VAL A 61 -14.51 2.17 -0.14
N SER A 62 -15.43 1.38 -0.62
CA SER A 62 -16.56 0.97 0.20
C SER A 62 -16.08 0.01 1.27
N LYS A 63 -16.80 -0.07 2.34
CA LYS A 63 -16.47 -0.95 3.44
C LYS A 63 -16.33 -2.38 2.96
N LYS A 64 -17.14 -2.76 2.02
CA LYS A 64 -17.10 -4.09 1.48
C LYS A 64 -15.79 -4.37 0.77
N ASN A 65 -15.33 -3.42 -0.03
CA ASN A 65 -14.10 -3.59 -0.77
C ASN A 65 -12.86 -3.43 0.10
N LEU A 66 -13.04 -2.85 1.26
CA LEU A 66 -11.92 -2.65 2.15
C LEU A 66 -11.65 -3.91 2.98
N LYS A 67 -12.46 -4.94 2.77
CA LYS A 67 -12.27 -6.14 3.50
C LYS A 67 -10.89 -6.67 3.22
N VAL A 68 -10.18 -6.91 4.27
CA VAL A 68 -8.79 -7.26 4.17
C VAL A 68 -8.57 -8.68 3.74
N ASN A 69 -7.57 -8.91 2.94
CA ASN A 69 -7.14 -10.26 2.68
C ASN A 69 -5.78 -10.39 3.36
N ASN A 70 -5.27 -11.59 3.47
CA ASN A 70 -4.06 -11.84 4.22
C ASN A 70 -2.79 -11.38 3.52
N LYS A 71 -2.91 -10.80 2.34
CA LYS A 71 -1.76 -10.28 1.64
C LYS A 71 -1.59 -8.77 1.85
N LEU A 72 -2.56 -8.14 2.49
CA LEU A 72 -2.54 -6.71 2.70
C LEU A 72 -2.30 -6.38 4.17
N PHE A 73 -1.27 -5.62 4.43
CA PHE A 73 -0.92 -5.23 5.78
C PHE A 73 -0.82 -3.72 5.91
N PHE A 74 -1.68 -3.13 6.73
CA PHE A 74 -1.66 -1.69 6.97
C PHE A 74 -0.75 -1.39 8.16
N THR A 75 0.09 -0.39 8.03
CA THR A 75 1.00 -0.04 9.12
C THR A 75 1.39 1.43 9.10
N ASN A 76 1.66 1.96 10.27
CA ASN A 76 2.24 3.29 10.38
C ASN A 76 3.70 3.20 10.87
N ASP A 77 4.24 2.01 10.91
CA ASP A 77 5.62 1.79 11.33
C ASP A 77 6.49 1.56 10.10
N ALA A 78 7.35 2.53 9.81
CA ALA A 78 8.20 2.46 8.63
C ALA A 78 9.12 1.25 8.61
N LYS A 79 9.38 0.66 9.75
CA LYS A 79 10.23 -0.52 9.80
C LYS A 79 9.63 -1.66 9.00
N ASN A 80 8.32 -1.68 8.88
CA ASN A 80 7.68 -2.75 8.13
C ASN A 80 7.93 -2.65 6.64
N LEU A 81 8.42 -1.51 6.18
CA LEU A 81 8.75 -1.36 4.77
C LEU A 81 10.04 -2.07 4.40
N SER A 82 10.81 -2.49 5.38
CA SER A 82 12.07 -3.17 5.09
C SER A 82 11.87 -4.51 4.38
N LYS A 83 10.68 -5.04 4.45
CA LYS A 83 10.38 -6.30 3.78
C LYS A 83 10.06 -6.11 2.31
N CYS A 84 9.89 -4.87 1.89
CA CYS A 84 9.46 -4.60 0.53
C CYS A 84 10.61 -4.46 -0.42
N ASN A 85 10.43 -4.91 -1.64
CA ASN A 85 11.44 -4.73 -2.66
C ASN A 85 10.94 -3.90 -3.84
N ILE A 86 9.68 -3.51 -3.80
CA ILE A 86 9.10 -2.64 -4.81
C ILE A 86 8.33 -1.56 -4.06
N PHE A 87 8.47 -0.31 -4.48
CA PHE A 87 7.80 0.79 -3.77
C PHE A 87 7.03 1.70 -4.70
N ILE A 88 5.86 2.13 -4.25
CA ILE A 88 5.09 3.16 -4.93
C ILE A 88 4.80 4.23 -3.90
N ILE A 89 5.19 5.45 -4.20
CA ILE A 89 5.01 6.57 -3.29
C ILE A 89 3.90 7.46 -3.79
N THR A 90 2.86 7.60 -3.00
CA THR A 90 1.70 8.36 -3.41
C THR A 90 1.34 9.48 -2.44
N VAL A 91 2.32 9.92 -1.67
CA VAL A 91 2.06 11.01 -0.73
C VAL A 91 1.71 12.26 -1.50
N PRO A 92 0.82 13.08 -0.97
CA PRO A 92 0.43 14.29 -1.67
C PRO A 92 1.58 15.24 -1.72
N THR A 93 1.72 15.94 -2.83
CA THR A 93 2.74 16.96 -2.92
C THR A 93 2.20 18.21 -2.29
N PRO A 94 3.05 18.99 -1.67
CA PRO A 94 2.63 20.25 -1.09
C PRO A 94 2.15 21.15 -2.19
N ILE A 95 1.13 21.89 -1.96
CA ILE A 95 0.66 22.78 -2.95
C ILE A 95 1.35 24.07 -2.99
N LYS A 96 2.41 24.19 -2.29
CA LYS A 96 3.15 25.41 -2.29
C LYS A 96 3.69 25.78 -3.58
N PHE A 97 3.88 24.82 -4.46
CA PHE A 97 4.46 25.15 -5.73
C PHE A 97 3.58 26.09 -6.53
N ASN A 98 2.33 26.21 -6.21
CA ASN A 98 1.53 27.11 -6.98
C ASN A 98 1.74 28.55 -6.52
N ASN A 99 2.62 28.77 -5.62
CA ASN A 99 2.96 30.11 -5.25
C ASN A 99 4.08 30.61 -6.10
N PHE A 100 4.58 29.79 -6.97
CA PHE A 100 5.68 30.22 -7.82
C PHE A 100 5.28 31.29 -8.79
#